data_9dc6f2fd9099d560e8cedbd66311069d
#
_entry.id   9dc6f2fd9099d560e8cedbd66311069d
#
_cell.length_a   1.000
_cell.length_b   1.000
_cell.length_c   1.000
_cell.angle_alpha   90.00
_cell.angle_beta   90.00
_cell.angle_gamma   90.00
#
_symmetry.space_group_name_H-M   'P 1'
#
loop_
_entity.id
_entity.type
_entity.pdbx_description
1 polymer ?
#
loop_
_entity_poly.entity_id
_entity_poly.type
_entity_poly.pdbx_seq_one_letter_code
_entity_poly.pdbx_strand_id
1 'polypeptide(L)'
;MKNSLVFWVEEYFYNPNIFQKLISFLLLPLSYLYCFLMWLRFKSKTPEDFGLKIVSVGNLNVGGSGKTPLVIALAKNEKNTAIILRGYGRDSSGLYVVKDKEKILCDVSISGDEAMIYAHKLPNAVVIVSEDRKKGIKKAKEMGVESLFLDDAYSKHDIKKQDILIEVNTKNSRCLPSGAFRERLWSTKEVSLYKEGRDFKRRVELKNATKKMSLVTAIARPQRLDEFLPSVVSKNYFADHHSFSKEELEAILSHDKSDSLLVTYKDYVKIVDFNLPLSLLDLEVELLTDVTDYKEQSPL
;
A
#
# COMPACT_ATOMS: atom_id res chain seq x y z
N MET A 1 -18.57 -7.99 15.17
CA MET A 1 -17.47 -8.35 16.09
C MET A 1 -16.07 -8.16 15.49
N LYS A 2 -15.75 -8.65 14.26
CA LYS A 2 -14.42 -8.41 13.64
C LYS A 2 -14.05 -6.90 13.56
N ASN A 3 -14.96 -6.04 13.16
CA ASN A 3 -14.70 -4.61 13.00
C ASN A 3 -14.40 -3.89 14.32
N SER A 4 -15.01 -4.30 15.44
CA SER A 4 -14.76 -3.67 16.74
C SER A 4 -13.37 -4.01 17.30
N LEU A 5 -12.87 -5.23 17.06
CA LEU A 5 -11.53 -5.63 17.47
C LEU A 5 -10.46 -4.92 16.66
N VAL A 6 -10.64 -4.80 15.35
CA VAL A 6 -9.70 -4.06 14.47
C VAL A 6 -9.61 -2.61 14.92
N PHE A 7 -10.75 -1.96 15.15
CA PHE A 7 -10.81 -0.57 15.64
C PHE A 7 -10.11 -0.42 17.00
N TRP A 8 -10.37 -1.35 17.95
CA TRP A 8 -9.72 -1.33 19.26
C TRP A 8 -8.19 -1.45 19.16
N VAL A 9 -7.69 -2.37 18.31
CA VAL A 9 -6.24 -2.56 18.07
C VAL A 9 -5.62 -1.31 17.43
N GLU A 10 -6.34 -0.62 16.58
CA GLU A 10 -5.86 0.62 15.97
C GLU A 10 -5.79 1.77 16.97
N GLU A 11 -6.81 1.94 17.80
CA GLU A 11 -6.75 2.90 18.91
C GLU A 11 -5.57 2.60 19.84
N TYR A 12 -5.39 1.32 20.18
CA TYR A 12 -4.26 0.86 20.98
C TYR A 12 -2.90 1.27 20.40
N PHE A 13 -2.72 1.16 19.10
CA PHE A 13 -1.45 1.52 18.46
C PHE A 13 -1.27 3.03 18.23
N TYR A 14 -2.33 3.75 17.91
CA TYR A 14 -2.21 5.13 17.45
C TYR A 14 -2.69 6.18 18.44
N ASN A 15 -3.75 5.90 19.19
CA ASN A 15 -4.35 6.81 20.16
C ASN A 15 -4.77 6.10 21.45
N PRO A 16 -3.85 5.42 22.17
CA PRO A 16 -4.21 4.58 23.30
C PRO A 16 -4.84 5.38 24.44
N ASN A 17 -5.98 4.89 24.95
CA ASN A 17 -6.58 5.34 26.20
C ASN A 17 -5.77 4.86 27.43
N ILE A 18 -6.18 5.26 28.64
CA ILE A 18 -5.44 4.93 29.88
C ILE A 18 -5.29 3.43 30.08
N PHE A 19 -6.34 2.65 29.85
CA PHE A 19 -6.32 1.19 29.99
C PHE A 19 -5.40 0.54 28.97
N GLN A 20 -5.45 0.99 27.71
CA GLN A 20 -4.58 0.53 26.65
C GLN A 20 -3.10 0.90 26.89
N LYS A 21 -2.83 2.05 27.53
CA LYS A 21 -1.47 2.41 27.95
C LYS A 21 -0.94 1.46 29.04
N LEU A 22 -1.80 1.04 29.96
CA LEU A 22 -1.42 0.04 30.98
C LEU A 22 -1.07 -1.30 30.31
N ILE A 23 -1.89 -1.79 29.38
CA ILE A 23 -1.59 -3.00 28.60
C ILE A 23 -0.25 -2.83 27.85
N SER A 24 -0.07 -1.70 27.18
CA SER A 24 1.19 -1.39 26.48
C SER A 24 2.40 -1.46 27.42
N PHE A 25 2.27 -0.97 28.64
CA PHE A 25 3.33 -1.03 29.65
C PHE A 25 3.63 -2.47 30.06
N LEU A 26 2.61 -3.28 30.34
CA LEU A 26 2.77 -4.70 30.69
C LEU A 26 3.43 -5.53 29.56
N LEU A 27 3.23 -5.13 28.30
CA LEU A 27 3.79 -5.79 27.13
C LEU A 27 5.23 -5.32 26.79
N LEU A 28 5.80 -4.37 27.55
CA LEU A 28 7.16 -3.86 27.30
C LEU A 28 8.25 -4.94 27.20
N PRO A 29 8.31 -5.94 28.10
CA PRO A 29 9.35 -6.98 28.01
C PRO A 29 9.32 -7.72 26.65
N LEU A 30 8.10 -8.04 26.16
CA LEU A 30 7.91 -8.68 24.85
C LEU A 30 8.33 -7.76 23.72
N SER A 31 8.11 -6.46 23.84
CA SER A 31 8.51 -5.49 22.82
C SER A 31 10.03 -5.33 22.75
N TYR A 32 10.73 -5.38 23.88
CA TYR A 32 12.20 -5.39 23.89
C TYR A 32 12.74 -6.66 23.24
N LEU A 33 12.17 -7.80 23.54
CA LEU A 33 12.53 -9.07 22.87
C LEU A 33 12.27 -8.98 21.36
N TYR A 34 11.13 -8.48 20.95
CA TYR A 34 10.79 -8.28 19.53
C TYR A 34 11.82 -7.35 18.84
N CYS A 35 12.11 -6.18 19.43
CA CYS A 35 13.13 -5.25 18.91
C CYS A 35 14.49 -5.91 18.78
N PHE A 36 14.89 -6.71 19.76
CA PHE A 36 16.16 -7.43 19.75
C PHE A 36 16.21 -8.45 18.61
N LEU A 37 15.16 -9.23 18.41
CA LEU A 37 15.06 -10.18 17.30
C LEU A 37 15.11 -9.47 15.93
N MET A 38 14.45 -8.30 15.81
CA MET A 38 14.52 -7.49 14.60
C MET A 38 15.94 -6.96 14.35
N TRP A 39 16.64 -6.53 15.41
CA TRP A 39 18.03 -6.11 15.31
C TRP A 39 18.95 -7.27 14.89
N LEU A 40 18.81 -8.46 15.46
CA LEU A 40 19.54 -9.66 15.05
C LEU A 40 19.30 -9.97 13.57
N ARG A 41 18.03 -9.94 13.15
CA ARG A 41 17.65 -10.13 11.75
C ARG A 41 18.32 -9.11 10.83
N PHE A 42 18.34 -7.84 11.23
CA PHE A 42 19.02 -6.79 10.46
C PHE A 42 20.52 -7.07 10.36
N LYS A 43 21.18 -7.34 11.49
CA LYS A 43 22.64 -7.58 11.55
C LYS A 43 23.09 -8.87 10.85
N SER A 44 22.22 -9.88 10.78
CA SER A 44 22.53 -11.17 10.13
C SER A 44 22.44 -11.14 8.61
N LYS A 45 21.99 -10.02 8.00
CA LYS A 45 21.81 -9.94 6.56
C LYS A 45 22.90 -9.15 5.88
N THR A 46 23.42 -9.71 4.79
CA THR A 46 24.35 -9.02 3.88
C THR A 46 23.55 -8.60 2.63
N PRO A 47 23.52 -7.31 2.29
CA PRO A 47 22.83 -6.83 1.11
C PRO A 47 23.46 -7.35 -0.18
N GLU A 48 22.67 -7.99 -1.03
CA GLU A 48 23.05 -8.43 -2.37
C GLU A 48 22.82 -7.30 -3.36
N ASP A 49 23.84 -7.00 -4.18
CA ASP A 49 23.77 -6.03 -5.27
C ASP A 49 23.33 -6.71 -6.56
N PHE A 50 22.21 -6.30 -7.14
CA PHE A 50 21.70 -6.84 -8.38
C PHE A 50 22.15 -6.06 -9.63
N GLY A 51 22.92 -4.98 -9.45
CA GLY A 51 23.36 -4.11 -10.55
C GLY A 51 22.21 -3.32 -11.17
N LEU A 52 21.20 -2.98 -10.40
CA LEU A 52 20.02 -2.19 -10.80
C LEU A 52 19.76 -1.07 -9.78
N LYS A 53 19.14 0.03 -10.24
CA LYS A 53 18.60 1.05 -9.35
C LYS A 53 17.38 0.47 -8.64
N ILE A 54 17.47 0.20 -7.35
CA ILE A 54 16.38 -0.37 -6.55
C ILE A 54 15.94 0.63 -5.49
N VAL A 55 14.69 1.01 -5.51
CA VAL A 55 14.06 1.88 -4.51
C VAL A 55 13.01 1.08 -3.75
N SER A 56 13.05 1.09 -2.43
CA SER A 56 12.01 0.50 -1.58
C SER A 56 11.17 1.60 -0.96
N VAL A 57 9.86 1.49 -1.06
CA VAL A 57 8.93 2.35 -0.34
C VAL A 57 8.28 1.56 0.77
N GLY A 58 8.38 2.07 2.00
CA GLY A 58 7.90 1.36 3.18
C GLY A 58 7.40 2.28 4.28
N ASN A 59 7.11 1.68 5.42
CA ASN A 59 6.86 2.38 6.67
C ASN A 59 7.30 1.49 7.84
N LEU A 60 7.52 2.10 8.99
CA LEU A 60 7.94 1.38 10.20
C LEU A 60 6.77 0.77 10.98
N ASN A 61 5.56 1.29 10.79
CA ASN A 61 4.38 0.96 11.58
C ASN A 61 3.53 -0.12 10.91
N VAL A 62 2.69 -0.79 11.68
CA VAL A 62 1.60 -1.63 11.14
C VAL A 62 0.48 -0.74 10.54
N GLY A 63 -0.22 -1.24 9.53
CA GLY A 63 -1.37 -0.58 8.90
C GLY A 63 -1.04 0.20 7.63
N GLY A 64 -2.10 0.73 7.02
CA GLY A 64 -2.03 1.44 5.74
C GLY A 64 -1.45 2.85 5.88
N SER A 65 -0.30 3.10 5.28
CA SER A 65 0.40 4.41 5.28
C SER A 65 0.33 5.14 3.93
N GLY A 66 -0.40 4.61 2.94
CA GLY A 66 -0.48 5.20 1.61
C GLY A 66 0.78 4.98 0.76
N LYS A 67 1.44 3.83 0.90
CA LYS A 67 2.61 3.44 0.11
C LYS A 67 2.31 3.38 -1.39
N THR A 68 1.25 2.68 -1.76
CA THR A 68 0.87 2.43 -3.16
C THR A 68 0.75 3.71 -3.99
N PRO A 69 0.02 4.77 -3.56
CA PRO A 69 -0.02 6.02 -4.31
C PRO A 69 1.33 6.73 -4.41
N LEU A 70 2.18 6.64 -3.37
CA LEU A 70 3.53 7.23 -3.41
C LEU A 70 4.43 6.48 -4.39
N VAL A 71 4.41 5.13 -4.40
CA VAL A 71 5.16 4.35 -5.40
C VAL A 71 4.72 4.71 -6.81
N ILE A 72 3.41 4.86 -7.05
CA ILE A 72 2.88 5.28 -8.36
C ILE A 72 3.43 6.64 -8.75
N ALA A 73 3.39 7.63 -7.84
CA ALA A 73 3.89 8.97 -8.11
C ALA A 73 5.40 8.97 -8.44
N LEU A 74 6.19 8.17 -7.72
CA LEU A 74 7.64 8.04 -7.95
C LEU A 74 7.97 7.31 -9.26
N ALA A 75 7.19 6.26 -9.59
CA ALA A 75 7.45 5.42 -10.75
C ALA A 75 6.89 5.99 -12.07
N LYS A 76 5.92 6.92 -12.00
CA LYS A 76 5.17 7.42 -13.17
C LYS A 76 6.03 7.94 -14.30
N ASN A 77 7.15 8.58 -13.97
CA ASN A 77 8.07 9.20 -14.94
C ASN A 77 9.32 8.35 -15.22
N GLU A 78 9.47 7.21 -14.54
CA GLU A 78 10.62 6.33 -14.75
C GLU A 78 10.41 5.50 -16.02
N LYS A 79 11.47 5.43 -16.85
CA LYS A 79 11.49 4.58 -18.04
C LYS A 79 12.04 3.20 -17.67
N ASN A 80 11.59 2.16 -18.37
CA ASN A 80 12.08 0.79 -18.18
C ASN A 80 12.06 0.34 -16.70
N THR A 81 10.97 0.62 -15.99
CA THR A 81 10.84 0.32 -14.56
C THR A 81 9.97 -0.89 -14.29
N ALA A 82 10.18 -1.54 -13.13
CA ALA A 82 9.29 -2.56 -12.60
C ALA A 82 8.83 -2.23 -11.18
N ILE A 83 7.63 -2.68 -10.86
CA ILE A 83 7.10 -2.70 -9.50
C ILE A 83 7.07 -4.14 -9.01
N ILE A 84 7.69 -4.39 -7.85
CA ILE A 84 7.69 -5.72 -7.25
C ILE A 84 7.07 -5.65 -5.86
N LEU A 85 6.01 -6.42 -5.66
CA LEU A 85 5.30 -6.49 -4.40
C LEU A 85 5.06 -7.95 -3.97
N ARG A 86 4.55 -8.13 -2.74
CA ARG A 86 4.28 -9.47 -2.20
C ARG A 86 3.05 -10.12 -2.85
N GLY A 87 2.06 -9.31 -3.23
CA GLY A 87 0.74 -9.80 -3.61
C GLY A 87 -0.04 -10.28 -2.38
N TYR A 88 -0.25 -9.36 -1.41
CA TYR A 88 -1.06 -9.68 -0.23
C TYR A 88 -2.52 -9.91 -0.62
N GLY A 89 -3.16 -10.95 -0.04
CA GLY A 89 -4.57 -11.25 -0.28
C GLY A 89 -4.87 -11.91 -1.64
N ARG A 90 -3.86 -12.33 -2.42
CA ARG A 90 -4.03 -13.11 -3.66
C ARG A 90 -4.26 -14.59 -3.36
N ASP A 91 -4.94 -15.29 -4.26
CA ASP A 91 -5.21 -16.74 -4.15
C ASP A 91 -4.03 -17.58 -4.63
N SER A 92 -3.10 -16.98 -5.37
CA SER A 92 -1.91 -17.64 -5.93
C SER A 92 -0.71 -17.60 -4.97
N SER A 93 0.33 -18.37 -5.26
CA SER A 93 1.62 -18.34 -4.56
C SER A 93 2.78 -18.44 -5.54
N GLY A 94 3.97 -17.97 -5.12
CA GLY A 94 5.15 -17.93 -5.98
C GLY A 94 5.26 -16.64 -6.79
N LEU A 95 5.96 -16.68 -7.92
CA LEU A 95 6.23 -15.54 -8.77
C LEU A 95 5.25 -15.50 -9.95
N TYR A 96 4.60 -14.37 -10.15
CA TYR A 96 3.81 -14.07 -11.34
C TYR A 96 4.17 -12.70 -11.91
N VAL A 97 4.31 -12.65 -13.24
CA VAL A 97 4.34 -11.40 -13.99
C VAL A 97 2.89 -10.98 -14.20
N VAL A 98 2.45 -9.96 -13.48
CA VAL A 98 1.07 -9.45 -13.53
C VAL A 98 0.86 -8.63 -14.80
N LYS A 99 1.87 -7.85 -15.15
CA LYS A 99 1.87 -7.01 -16.34
C LYS A 99 3.28 -6.96 -16.92
N ASP A 100 3.42 -7.17 -18.20
CA ASP A 100 4.59 -6.76 -18.97
C ASP A 100 4.43 -5.29 -19.41
N LYS A 101 5.30 -4.81 -20.29
CA LYS A 101 5.21 -3.42 -20.78
C LYS A 101 3.97 -3.17 -21.65
N GLU A 102 3.34 -4.18 -22.17
CA GLU A 102 2.27 -4.06 -23.17
C GLU A 102 0.88 -4.36 -22.58
N LYS A 103 0.75 -5.45 -21.82
CA LYS A 103 -0.55 -5.93 -21.37
C LYS A 103 -0.55 -6.54 -19.97
N ILE A 104 -1.71 -6.59 -19.38
CA ILE A 104 -1.99 -7.31 -18.14
C ILE A 104 -2.12 -8.80 -18.48
N LEU A 105 -1.44 -9.67 -17.71
CA LEU A 105 -1.26 -11.09 -18.01
C LEU A 105 -2.06 -12.02 -17.09
N CYS A 106 -2.67 -11.50 -16.04
CA CYS A 106 -3.47 -12.31 -15.11
C CYS A 106 -4.52 -11.48 -14.39
N ASP A 107 -5.47 -12.16 -13.78
CA ASP A 107 -6.58 -11.57 -13.07
C ASP A 107 -6.20 -11.09 -11.67
N VAL A 108 -7.10 -10.31 -11.05
CA VAL A 108 -6.94 -9.78 -9.69
C VAL A 108 -6.83 -10.89 -8.63
N SER A 109 -7.48 -12.04 -8.81
CA SER A 109 -7.39 -13.21 -7.93
C SER A 109 -5.97 -13.77 -7.86
N ILE A 110 -5.25 -13.79 -9.00
CA ILE A 110 -3.87 -14.24 -9.10
C ILE A 110 -2.89 -13.19 -8.61
N SER A 111 -3.14 -11.92 -8.92
CA SER A 111 -2.21 -10.81 -8.64
C SER A 111 -2.39 -10.16 -7.27
N GLY A 112 -3.62 -10.11 -6.78
CA GLY A 112 -4.07 -9.27 -5.66
C GLY A 112 -4.37 -7.83 -6.08
N ASP A 113 -5.20 -7.15 -5.27
CA ASP A 113 -5.72 -5.81 -5.57
C ASP A 113 -4.61 -4.78 -5.83
N GLU A 114 -3.56 -4.74 -4.97
CA GLU A 114 -2.50 -3.74 -5.07
C GLU A 114 -1.69 -3.87 -6.35
N ALA A 115 -1.40 -5.11 -6.78
CA ALA A 115 -0.68 -5.34 -8.03
C ALA A 115 -1.48 -4.89 -9.25
N MET A 116 -2.79 -5.11 -9.22
CA MET A 116 -3.69 -4.67 -10.29
C MET A 116 -3.79 -3.15 -10.35
N ILE A 117 -3.78 -2.45 -9.20
CA ILE A 117 -3.71 -0.98 -9.17
C ILE A 117 -2.45 -0.49 -9.90
N TYR A 118 -1.28 -1.06 -9.63
CA TYR A 118 -0.05 -0.71 -10.33
C TYR A 118 -0.14 -0.99 -11.81
N ALA A 119 -0.71 -2.15 -12.20
CA ALA A 119 -0.84 -2.56 -13.59
C ALA A 119 -1.70 -1.57 -14.41
N HIS A 120 -2.77 -1.03 -13.82
CA HIS A 120 -3.63 -0.04 -14.47
C HIS A 120 -3.04 1.39 -14.44
N LYS A 121 -2.43 1.80 -13.32
CA LYS A 121 -1.94 3.19 -13.16
C LYS A 121 -0.58 3.45 -13.79
N LEU A 122 0.20 2.42 -14.06
CA LEU A 122 1.54 2.53 -14.63
C LEU A 122 1.61 1.79 -15.98
N PRO A 123 1.18 2.44 -17.09
CA PRO A 123 1.07 1.77 -18.39
C PRO A 123 2.41 1.23 -18.92
N ASN A 124 3.52 1.88 -18.59
CA ASN A 124 4.86 1.55 -19.10
C ASN A 124 5.69 0.69 -18.13
N ALA A 125 5.16 0.32 -16.96
CA ALA A 125 5.88 -0.46 -15.97
C ALA A 125 5.57 -1.94 -16.07
N VAL A 126 6.58 -2.77 -15.79
CA VAL A 126 6.40 -4.19 -15.50
C VAL A 126 5.90 -4.33 -14.05
N VAL A 127 4.93 -5.21 -13.80
CA VAL A 127 4.42 -5.48 -12.44
C VAL A 127 4.60 -6.96 -12.12
N ILE A 128 5.28 -7.25 -11.01
CA ILE A 128 5.58 -8.62 -10.59
C ILE A 128 5.14 -8.82 -9.14
N VAL A 129 4.43 -9.89 -8.86
CA VAL A 129 4.15 -10.36 -7.50
C VAL A 129 5.05 -11.53 -7.15
N SER A 130 5.67 -11.48 -5.97
CA SER A 130 6.52 -12.57 -5.47
C SER A 130 6.73 -12.43 -3.96
N GLU A 131 6.59 -13.49 -3.19
CA GLU A 131 6.97 -13.54 -1.76
C GLU A 131 8.49 -13.40 -1.62
N ASP A 132 9.24 -14.01 -2.53
CA ASP A 132 10.68 -13.87 -2.64
C ASP A 132 11.03 -12.70 -3.57
N ARG A 133 11.38 -11.56 -2.97
CA ARG A 133 11.71 -10.35 -3.72
C ARG A 133 12.93 -10.54 -4.63
N LYS A 134 13.90 -11.36 -4.24
CA LYS A 134 15.11 -11.61 -5.05
C LYS A 134 14.78 -12.33 -6.35
N LYS A 135 13.84 -13.29 -6.31
CA LYS A 135 13.34 -13.94 -7.54
C LYS A 135 12.64 -12.93 -8.44
N GLY A 136 11.82 -12.07 -7.87
CA GLY A 136 11.16 -10.99 -8.62
C GLY A 136 12.15 -10.04 -9.27
N ILE A 137 13.21 -9.63 -8.56
CA ILE A 137 14.28 -8.76 -9.09
C ILE A 137 15.01 -9.43 -10.27
N LYS A 138 15.39 -10.71 -10.13
CA LYS A 138 16.02 -11.47 -11.21
C LYS A 138 15.13 -11.53 -12.44
N LYS A 139 13.83 -11.82 -12.24
CA LYS A 139 12.86 -11.85 -13.33
C LYS A 139 12.71 -10.49 -14.01
N ALA A 140 12.60 -9.41 -13.25
CA ALA A 140 12.55 -8.06 -13.81
C ALA A 140 13.81 -7.72 -14.63
N LYS A 141 14.99 -8.11 -14.14
CA LYS A 141 16.26 -7.94 -14.86
C LYS A 141 16.28 -8.69 -16.19
N GLU A 142 15.79 -9.94 -16.22
CA GLU A 142 15.63 -10.73 -17.45
C GLU A 142 14.70 -10.06 -18.47
N MET A 143 13.72 -9.28 -17.99
CA MET A 143 12.79 -8.50 -18.83
C MET A 143 13.36 -7.15 -19.29
N GLY A 144 14.63 -6.86 -19.01
CA GLY A 144 15.33 -5.67 -19.48
C GLY A 144 14.91 -4.38 -18.78
N VAL A 145 14.49 -4.44 -17.50
CA VAL A 145 14.25 -3.23 -16.69
C VAL A 145 15.58 -2.68 -16.16
N GLU A 146 15.64 -1.36 -16.00
CA GLU A 146 16.81 -0.62 -15.54
C GLU A 146 16.66 -0.14 -14.09
N SER A 147 15.42 0.06 -13.66
CA SER A 147 15.09 0.49 -12.30
C SER A 147 13.92 -0.30 -11.75
N LEU A 148 13.85 -0.45 -10.43
CA LEU A 148 12.69 -1.06 -9.80
C LEU A 148 12.27 -0.40 -8.49
N PHE A 149 10.97 -0.49 -8.22
CA PHE A 149 10.38 -0.14 -6.95
C PHE A 149 9.91 -1.40 -6.22
N LEU A 150 10.32 -1.53 -4.97
CA LEU A 150 9.86 -2.59 -4.08
C LEU A 150 8.81 -2.03 -3.13
N ASP A 151 7.57 -2.48 -3.26
CA ASP A 151 6.52 -2.08 -2.33
C ASP A 151 6.62 -2.89 -1.02
N ASP A 152 6.54 -2.16 0.10
CA ASP A 152 6.63 -2.69 1.47
C ASP A 152 7.83 -3.61 1.72
N ALA A 153 9.02 -3.18 1.32
CA ALA A 153 10.23 -3.99 1.37
C ALA A 153 11.36 -3.43 2.24
N TYR A 154 11.10 -2.48 3.13
CA TYR A 154 12.12 -1.96 4.05
C TYR A 154 12.79 -3.09 4.84
N SER A 155 12.03 -4.06 5.33
CA SER A 155 12.51 -5.22 6.10
C SER A 155 13.36 -6.22 5.29
N LYS A 156 13.50 -6.04 3.97
CA LYS A 156 14.34 -6.89 3.11
C LYS A 156 15.79 -6.35 3.14
N HIS A 157 16.45 -6.58 4.27
CA HIS A 157 17.81 -6.09 4.52
C HIS A 157 18.89 -6.82 3.71
N ASP A 158 18.55 -7.93 3.10
CA ASP A 158 19.39 -8.74 2.21
C ASP A 158 19.38 -8.29 0.74
N ILE A 159 18.83 -7.10 0.45
CA ILE A 159 18.84 -6.47 -0.87
C ILE A 159 19.47 -5.08 -0.73
N LYS A 160 20.50 -4.79 -1.55
CA LYS A 160 21.05 -3.45 -1.68
C LYS A 160 20.05 -2.56 -2.39
N LYS A 161 19.58 -1.53 -1.72
CA LYS A 161 18.52 -0.65 -2.21
C LYS A 161 18.51 0.67 -1.47
N GLN A 162 17.94 1.68 -2.08
CA GLN A 162 17.58 2.93 -1.42
C GLN A 162 16.22 2.77 -0.73
N ASP A 163 16.12 3.15 0.54
CA ASP A 163 14.86 3.05 1.28
C ASP A 163 14.21 4.41 1.46
N ILE A 164 12.95 4.52 1.04
CA ILE A 164 12.06 5.63 1.33
C ILE A 164 11.05 5.15 2.37
N LEU A 165 10.93 5.85 3.49
CA LEU A 165 9.95 5.57 4.51
C LEU A 165 8.94 6.70 4.64
N ILE A 166 7.66 6.36 4.59
CA ILE A 166 6.59 7.30 4.92
C ILE A 166 6.56 7.48 6.43
N GLU A 167 6.74 8.72 6.86
CA GLU A 167 6.57 9.10 8.26
C GLU A 167 5.09 9.04 8.63
N VAL A 168 4.76 8.23 9.63
CA VAL A 168 3.41 8.09 10.17
C VAL A 168 3.41 8.59 11.61
N ASN A 169 2.61 9.61 11.88
CA ASN A 169 2.47 10.13 13.22
C ASN A 169 1.83 9.08 14.14
N THR A 170 2.52 8.75 15.22
CA THR A 170 2.00 7.90 16.29
C THR A 170 2.43 8.43 17.65
N LYS A 171 1.51 8.36 18.62
CA LYS A 171 1.81 8.69 20.02
C LYS A 171 2.57 7.56 20.72
N ASN A 172 2.63 6.36 20.12
CA ASN A 172 3.28 5.19 20.68
C ASN A 172 4.33 4.63 19.70
N SER A 173 5.58 5.06 19.87
CA SER A 173 6.73 4.67 19.04
C SER A 173 7.43 3.39 19.51
N ARG A 174 6.78 2.56 20.35
CA ARG A 174 7.32 1.29 20.82
C ARG A 174 7.18 0.21 19.75
N CYS A 175 8.03 -0.81 19.87
CA CYS A 175 7.90 -1.99 19.02
C CYS A 175 6.65 -2.80 19.37
N LEU A 176 6.22 -3.66 18.46
CA LEU A 176 5.21 -4.68 18.74
C LEU A 176 5.65 -5.56 19.91
N PRO A 177 4.73 -6.03 20.74
CA PRO A 177 3.30 -5.71 20.76
C PRO A 177 2.90 -4.48 21.58
N SER A 178 3.83 -3.81 22.27
CA SER A 178 3.55 -2.66 23.13
C SER A 178 3.19 -1.38 22.32
N GLY A 179 3.60 -1.27 21.07
CA GLY A 179 3.32 -0.14 20.19
C GLY A 179 3.21 -0.55 18.74
N ALA A 180 3.13 0.43 17.83
CA ALA A 180 2.82 0.23 16.43
C ALA A 180 4.02 -0.21 15.57
N PHE A 181 5.25 -0.12 16.06
CA PHE A 181 6.43 -0.34 15.23
C PHE A 181 6.71 -1.82 14.99
N ARG A 182 6.60 -2.22 13.73
CA ARG A 182 7.02 -3.54 13.23
C ARG A 182 8.47 -3.57 12.75
N GLU A 183 9.07 -2.40 12.53
CA GLU A 183 10.46 -2.20 12.13
C GLU A 183 11.03 -0.99 12.87
N ARG A 184 12.36 -0.89 12.91
CA ARG A 184 13.08 0.25 13.49
C ARG A 184 13.95 0.91 12.43
N LEU A 185 14.18 2.20 12.59
CA LEU A 185 15.21 2.90 11.84
C LEU A 185 16.58 2.52 12.43
N TRP A 186 17.40 1.83 11.65
CA TRP A 186 18.72 1.39 12.06
C TRP A 186 19.76 2.47 11.70
N SER A 187 20.58 2.89 12.66
CA SER A 187 21.55 3.98 12.52
C SER A 187 22.58 3.81 11.40
N THR A 188 22.83 2.57 10.96
CA THR A 188 23.77 2.27 9.87
C THR A 188 23.09 2.16 8.50
N LYS A 189 21.83 2.51 8.39
CA LYS A 189 21.05 2.39 7.17
C LYS A 189 20.63 3.76 6.67
N GLU A 190 20.99 4.08 5.45
CA GLU A 190 20.55 5.30 4.77
C GLU A 190 19.08 5.17 4.40
N VAL A 191 18.27 6.14 4.80
CA VAL A 191 16.83 6.16 4.59
C VAL A 191 16.37 7.58 4.34
N SER A 192 15.58 7.77 3.31
CA SER A 192 14.87 9.04 3.06
C SER A 192 13.51 9.01 3.75
N LEU A 193 13.28 9.92 4.69
CA LEU A 193 11.98 10.05 5.39
C LEU A 193 11.07 11.00 4.61
N TYR A 194 9.93 10.50 4.14
CA TYR A 194 8.92 11.28 3.44
C TYR A 194 7.74 11.57 4.33
N LYS A 195 7.40 12.85 4.43
CA LYS A 195 6.32 13.37 5.26
C LYS A 195 5.26 14.05 4.40
N GLU A 196 4.00 13.72 4.62
CA GLU A 196 2.88 14.41 4.00
C GLU A 196 2.84 15.89 4.40
N GLY A 197 2.59 16.76 3.43
CA GLY A 197 2.63 18.22 3.60
C GLY A 197 4.01 18.86 3.46
N ARG A 198 5.10 18.06 3.47
CA ARG A 198 6.48 18.51 3.20
C ARG A 198 6.99 17.98 1.87
N ASP A 199 6.95 16.66 1.68
CA ASP A 199 7.57 15.99 0.53
C ASP A 199 6.55 15.56 -0.51
N PHE A 200 5.32 15.30 -0.06
CA PHE A 200 4.20 14.94 -0.92
C PHE A 200 2.87 15.42 -0.33
N LYS A 201 1.86 15.49 -1.18
CA LYS A 201 0.48 15.79 -0.80
C LYS A 201 -0.46 14.78 -1.43
N ARG A 202 -1.45 14.31 -0.66
CA ARG A 202 -2.53 13.49 -1.17
C ARG A 202 -3.63 14.37 -1.74
N ARG A 203 -4.14 13.96 -2.90
CA ARG A 203 -5.32 14.54 -3.52
C ARG A 203 -6.30 13.43 -3.85
N VAL A 204 -7.57 13.71 -3.63
CA VAL A 204 -8.65 12.81 -4.05
C VAL A 204 -9.38 13.48 -5.20
N GLU A 205 -9.46 12.78 -6.32
CA GLU A 205 -10.12 13.21 -7.53
C GLU A 205 -11.36 12.35 -7.77
N LEU A 206 -12.49 13.01 -8.06
CA LEU A 206 -13.71 12.34 -8.44
C LEU A 206 -13.79 12.27 -9.97
N LYS A 207 -13.67 11.06 -10.52
CA LYS A 207 -13.73 10.81 -11.97
C LYS A 207 -15.08 10.20 -12.38
N ASN A 208 -15.57 10.55 -13.55
CA ASN A 208 -16.83 10.05 -14.12
C ASN A 208 -18.03 10.23 -13.17
N ALA A 209 -18.10 11.37 -12.48
CA ALA A 209 -19.21 11.65 -11.56
C ALA A 209 -20.55 11.71 -12.26
N THR A 210 -21.58 11.13 -11.65
CA THR A 210 -22.97 11.20 -12.08
C THR A 210 -23.83 11.94 -11.04
N LYS A 211 -25.09 12.23 -11.36
CA LYS A 211 -25.97 12.96 -10.44
C LYS A 211 -26.35 12.16 -9.20
N LYS A 212 -26.51 10.84 -9.35
CA LYS A 212 -26.92 9.92 -8.27
C LYS A 212 -25.90 8.79 -8.20
N MET A 213 -25.04 8.82 -7.21
CA MET A 213 -24.02 7.81 -6.98
C MET A 213 -24.30 7.03 -5.71
N SER A 214 -24.17 5.71 -5.73
CA SER A 214 -24.15 4.86 -4.53
C SER A 214 -22.72 4.44 -4.23
N LEU A 215 -22.23 4.75 -3.04
CA LEU A 215 -20.90 4.31 -2.60
C LEU A 215 -20.89 2.80 -2.37
N VAL A 216 -19.93 2.12 -3.00
CA VAL A 216 -19.64 0.70 -2.79
C VAL A 216 -18.15 0.56 -2.50
N THR A 217 -17.78 0.00 -1.35
CA THR A 217 -16.37 -0.19 -1.03
C THR A 217 -16.13 -1.35 -0.09
N ALA A 218 -15.02 -2.06 -0.33
CA ALA A 218 -14.50 -3.17 0.46
C ALA A 218 -13.09 -2.86 0.98
N ILE A 219 -12.88 -1.67 1.51
CA ILE A 219 -11.63 -1.28 2.16
C ILE A 219 -11.74 -1.43 3.67
N ALA A 220 -10.61 -1.64 4.34
CA ALA A 220 -10.56 -1.89 5.79
C ALA A 220 -11.17 -0.76 6.65
N ARG A 221 -11.16 0.49 6.16
CA ARG A 221 -11.60 1.69 6.90
C ARG A 221 -12.40 2.64 6.02
N PRO A 222 -13.63 2.28 5.67
CA PRO A 222 -14.46 3.08 4.75
C PRO A 222 -14.80 4.48 5.30
N GLN A 223 -14.83 4.68 6.62
CA GLN A 223 -15.13 5.97 7.25
C GLN A 223 -14.08 7.06 6.92
N ARG A 224 -12.86 6.67 6.52
CA ARG A 224 -11.84 7.61 6.06
C ARG A 224 -12.18 8.29 4.72
N LEU A 225 -13.14 7.74 4.00
CA LEU A 225 -13.60 8.35 2.76
C LEU A 225 -14.55 9.52 3.04
N ASP A 226 -15.16 9.61 4.23
CA ASP A 226 -16.25 10.55 4.53
C ASP A 226 -15.86 12.02 4.27
N GLU A 227 -14.60 12.38 4.52
CA GLU A 227 -14.08 13.73 4.26
C GLU A 227 -13.95 14.08 2.76
N PHE A 228 -13.94 13.06 1.89
CA PHE A 228 -13.76 13.21 0.44
C PHE A 228 -15.01 12.87 -0.35
N LEU A 229 -16.05 12.37 0.31
CA LEU A 229 -17.25 11.91 -0.38
C LEU A 229 -18.09 13.09 -0.87
N PRO A 230 -18.53 13.08 -2.14
CA PRO A 230 -19.62 13.93 -2.60
C PRO A 230 -20.93 13.46 -1.97
N SER A 231 -22.02 14.15 -2.29
CA SER A 231 -23.35 13.65 -1.96
C SER A 231 -23.60 12.30 -2.65
N VAL A 232 -23.92 11.27 -1.86
CA VAL A 232 -24.23 9.92 -2.35
C VAL A 232 -25.62 9.49 -1.91
N VAL A 233 -26.29 8.66 -2.72
CA VAL A 233 -27.62 8.10 -2.42
C VAL A 233 -27.55 7.14 -1.24
N SER A 234 -26.54 6.27 -1.24
CA SER A 234 -26.33 5.26 -0.19
C SER A 234 -24.85 5.00 0.04
N LYS A 235 -24.53 4.34 1.17
CA LYS A 235 -23.18 3.87 1.50
C LYS A 235 -23.24 2.37 1.78
N ASN A 236 -22.65 1.58 0.89
CA ASN A 236 -22.60 0.12 0.97
C ASN A 236 -21.19 -0.32 1.33
N TYR A 237 -20.99 -0.78 2.57
CA TYR A 237 -19.70 -1.20 3.10
C TYR A 237 -19.62 -2.71 3.17
N PHE A 238 -18.60 -3.28 2.54
CA PHE A 238 -18.31 -4.71 2.49
C PHE A 238 -17.10 -5.06 3.36
N ALA A 239 -16.88 -6.34 3.58
CA ALA A 239 -15.68 -6.82 4.25
C ALA A 239 -14.42 -6.45 3.44
N ASP A 240 -13.30 -6.17 4.12
CA ASP A 240 -12.03 -5.89 3.42
C ASP A 240 -11.66 -7.07 2.51
N HIS A 241 -11.23 -6.76 1.28
CA HIS A 241 -10.96 -7.71 0.20
C HIS A 241 -12.17 -8.51 -0.29
N HIS A 242 -13.41 -8.04 -0.07
CA HIS A 242 -14.60 -8.68 -0.64
C HIS A 242 -14.48 -8.81 -2.16
N SER A 243 -14.85 -9.97 -2.68
CA SER A 243 -14.96 -10.23 -4.12
C SER A 243 -16.41 -9.98 -4.53
N PHE A 244 -16.61 -8.92 -5.31
CA PHE A 244 -17.96 -8.54 -5.76
C PHE A 244 -18.46 -9.48 -6.86
N SER A 245 -19.77 -9.76 -6.87
CA SER A 245 -20.44 -10.30 -8.04
C SER A 245 -21.13 -9.17 -8.84
N LYS A 246 -21.36 -9.41 -10.12
CA LYS A 246 -22.04 -8.43 -10.98
C LYS A 246 -23.47 -8.22 -10.52
N GLU A 247 -24.17 -9.31 -10.17
CA GLU A 247 -25.56 -9.32 -9.71
C GLU A 247 -25.74 -8.53 -8.41
N GLU A 248 -24.78 -8.66 -7.46
CA GLU A 248 -24.79 -7.89 -6.22
C GLU A 248 -24.71 -6.37 -6.49
N LEU A 249 -23.87 -5.97 -7.41
CA LEU A 249 -23.69 -4.57 -7.80
C LEU A 249 -24.87 -4.01 -8.60
N GLU A 250 -25.45 -4.79 -9.51
CA GLU A 250 -26.66 -4.43 -10.25
C GLU A 250 -27.87 -4.28 -9.32
N ALA A 251 -27.97 -5.13 -8.29
CA ALA A 251 -29.01 -5.02 -7.27
C ALA A 251 -28.93 -3.69 -6.50
N ILE A 252 -27.71 -3.25 -6.14
CA ILE A 252 -27.48 -1.94 -5.48
C ILE A 252 -27.90 -0.80 -6.42
N LEU A 253 -27.46 -0.80 -7.68
CA LEU A 253 -27.83 0.22 -8.66
C LEU A 253 -29.35 0.35 -8.80
N SER A 254 -30.05 -0.79 -8.91
CA SER A 254 -31.50 -0.86 -9.09
C SER A 254 -32.23 -0.42 -7.83
N HIS A 255 -31.86 -0.94 -6.65
CA HIS A 255 -32.47 -0.60 -5.38
C HIS A 255 -32.38 0.90 -5.06
N ASP A 256 -31.20 1.46 -5.24
CA ASP A 256 -30.90 2.86 -4.92
C ASP A 256 -31.34 3.83 -6.02
N LYS A 257 -31.72 3.32 -7.19
CA LYS A 257 -32.00 4.10 -8.40
C LYS A 257 -30.85 5.08 -8.69
N SER A 258 -29.61 4.61 -8.53
CA SER A 258 -28.40 5.37 -8.78
C SER A 258 -27.95 5.25 -10.24
N ASP A 259 -27.33 6.33 -10.74
CA ASP A 259 -26.82 6.40 -12.11
C ASP A 259 -25.48 5.68 -12.24
N SER A 260 -24.71 5.58 -11.14
CA SER A 260 -23.42 4.88 -11.08
C SER A 260 -23.08 4.42 -9.67
N LEU A 261 -22.13 3.47 -9.58
CA LEU A 261 -21.47 3.09 -8.34
C LEU A 261 -20.23 3.93 -8.15
N LEU A 262 -20.13 4.61 -7.00
CA LEU A 262 -18.91 5.30 -6.57
C LEU A 262 -18.01 4.31 -5.85
N VAL A 263 -16.82 4.09 -6.39
CA VAL A 263 -15.88 3.10 -5.86
C VAL A 263 -14.49 3.70 -5.64
N THR A 264 -13.70 3.11 -4.76
CA THR A 264 -12.26 3.42 -4.67
C THR A 264 -11.50 2.72 -5.79
N TYR A 265 -10.25 3.16 -6.07
CA TYR A 265 -9.43 2.48 -7.09
C TYR A 265 -9.16 1.00 -6.73
N LYS A 266 -9.06 0.68 -5.42
CA LYS A 266 -8.91 -0.69 -4.93
C LYS A 266 -10.11 -1.58 -5.28
N ASP A 267 -11.31 -1.02 -5.24
CA ASP A 267 -12.53 -1.74 -5.62
C ASP A 267 -12.72 -1.74 -7.14
N TYR A 268 -12.37 -0.63 -7.80
CA TYR A 268 -12.47 -0.49 -9.26
C TYR A 268 -11.77 -1.63 -10.01
N VAL A 269 -10.53 -1.97 -9.63
CA VAL A 269 -9.75 -3.01 -10.32
C VAL A 269 -10.34 -4.42 -10.21
N LYS A 270 -11.31 -4.63 -9.30
CA LYS A 270 -12.03 -5.91 -9.14
C LYS A 270 -13.27 -6.01 -10.03
N ILE A 271 -13.82 -4.86 -10.46
CA ILE A 271 -15.14 -4.80 -11.06
C ILE A 271 -15.16 -4.10 -12.42
N VAL A 272 -14.03 -3.58 -12.88
CA VAL A 272 -13.94 -2.85 -14.16
C VAL A 272 -14.45 -3.68 -15.35
N ASP A 273 -14.23 -4.98 -15.34
CA ASP A 273 -14.63 -5.90 -16.41
C ASP A 273 -16.13 -6.25 -16.38
N PHE A 274 -16.88 -5.83 -15.35
CA PHE A 274 -18.33 -6.06 -15.28
C PHE A 274 -19.12 -5.13 -16.21
N ASN A 275 -18.48 -4.10 -16.77
CA ASN A 275 -19.09 -3.10 -17.65
C ASN A 275 -20.31 -2.41 -17.02
N LEU A 276 -20.20 -2.07 -15.73
CA LEU A 276 -21.20 -1.30 -14.99
C LEU A 276 -20.88 0.20 -15.04
N PRO A 277 -21.85 1.09 -14.82
CA PRO A 277 -21.60 2.52 -14.71
C PRO A 277 -20.82 2.81 -13.41
N LEU A 278 -19.56 3.21 -13.54
CA LEU A 278 -18.66 3.45 -12.42
C LEU A 278 -18.23 4.92 -12.34
N SER A 279 -18.35 5.49 -11.15
CA SER A 279 -17.70 6.72 -10.72
C SER A 279 -16.53 6.35 -9.79
N LEU A 280 -15.41 7.04 -9.88
CA LEU A 280 -14.19 6.66 -9.20
C LEU A 280 -13.74 7.75 -8.23
N LEU A 281 -13.54 7.39 -6.98
CA LEU A 281 -12.84 8.19 -5.98
C LEU A 281 -11.36 7.81 -6.02
N ASP A 282 -10.57 8.57 -6.76
CA ASP A 282 -9.16 8.27 -7.03
C ASP A 282 -8.23 9.02 -6.10
N LEU A 283 -7.49 8.29 -5.28
CA LEU A 283 -6.44 8.85 -4.43
C LEU A 283 -5.14 8.93 -5.22
N GLU A 284 -4.65 10.14 -5.43
CA GLU A 284 -3.38 10.43 -6.07
C GLU A 284 -2.40 11.10 -5.10
N VAL A 285 -1.12 10.98 -5.39
CA VAL A 285 -0.04 11.68 -4.68
C VAL A 285 0.65 12.64 -5.63
N GLU A 286 0.73 13.89 -5.23
CA GLU A 286 1.55 14.92 -5.84
C GLU A 286 2.85 15.06 -5.05
N LEU A 287 4.00 14.92 -5.72
CA LEU A 287 5.31 15.15 -5.13
C LEU A 287 5.55 16.66 -5.06
N LEU A 288 5.95 17.17 -3.88
CA LEU A 288 6.19 18.59 -3.63
C LEU A 288 7.66 18.98 -3.80
N THR A 289 8.55 17.99 -3.85
CA THR A 289 10.00 18.15 -4.04
C THR A 289 10.43 17.43 -5.29
N ASP A 290 11.40 18.01 -6.03
CA ASP A 290 12.00 17.33 -7.17
C ASP A 290 12.75 16.08 -6.69
N VAL A 291 12.22 14.94 -7.06
CA VAL A 291 12.70 13.62 -6.63
C VAL A 291 14.01 13.20 -7.34
N THR A 292 14.52 14.04 -8.23
CA THR A 292 15.76 13.77 -8.98
C THR A 292 17.02 13.74 -8.12
N ASP A 293 16.98 14.35 -6.93
CA ASP A 293 18.05 14.31 -5.95
C ASP A 293 17.61 13.54 -4.70
N TYR A 294 17.66 12.20 -4.74
CA TYR A 294 17.69 11.38 -3.53
C TYR A 294 18.99 11.65 -2.76
N LYS A 295 19.18 12.90 -2.33
CA LYS A 295 20.32 13.30 -1.53
C LYS A 295 20.15 12.86 -0.11
N GLU A 296 21.20 12.18 0.36
CA GLU A 296 21.58 11.96 1.72
C GLU A 296 21.09 13.06 2.67
N GLN A 297 19.98 12.82 3.35
CA GLN A 297 19.68 13.53 4.58
C GLN A 297 20.29 12.71 5.70
N SER A 298 21.43 13.18 6.21
CA SER A 298 22.08 12.64 7.40
C SER A 298 21.06 12.53 8.53
N PRO A 299 21.11 11.43 9.33
CA PRO A 299 20.25 11.33 10.51
C PRO A 299 20.66 12.41 11.52
N LEU A 300 19.69 13.19 11.99
CA LEU A 300 19.78 14.02 13.19
C LEU A 300 19.82 13.13 14.43
#